data_c6c204118c3e623711650dab9e5e609c
#
_entry.id   c6c204118c3e623711650dab9e5e609c
#
_cell.length_a   1.000
_cell.length_b   1.000
_cell.length_c   1.000
_cell.angle_alpha   90.00
_cell.angle_beta   90.00
_cell.angle_gamma   90.00
#
_symmetry.space_group_name_H-M   'P 1'
#
loop_
_entity.id
_entity.type
_entity.pdbx_description
1 polymer ?
#
loop_
_entity_poly.entity_id
_entity_poly.type
_entity_poly.pdbx_seq_one_letter_code
_entity_poly.pdbx_strand_id
1 'polypeptide(L)'
;MTSVLTAILAAAVLTSPAFAAPAAAQDGHAPHAQAGHGHRHADFESGRFHVRVDGPERPQGDVILIPGLSSSPEVWDALTEQLKGRYRVHRIHVQGFAGAPAEANATGPVSAPVAEDLARYIAEQGLNKPAVIGHSMGGTIGMMLAARHPDSVGRLMVVDMVPFMGAMFGAPGATAASVAPVADQIYAGMTSGPLEGYQAQAAAAVTGMINTEAARAGPLEDTTTSDRQVSASAFRELIVTDLRPELARITAPTTVLYVKFNDPRMTPEITDGIYRASFSGMPGAKLKRIDDSAHFIMLDQPAAFAAEVNAFLE
;
A
#
# COMPACT_ATOMS: atom_id res chain seq x y z
N MET A 1 -28.69 -12.89 -5.84
CA MET A 1 -27.98 -11.65 -5.47
C MET A 1 -26.50 -12.00 -5.33
N THR A 2 -25.88 -12.23 -6.47
CA THR A 2 -24.49 -12.74 -6.57
C THR A 2 -23.61 -11.64 -7.13
N SER A 3 -22.51 -11.38 -6.48
CA SER A 3 -21.29 -10.70 -6.97
C SER A 3 -21.38 -9.22 -7.32
N VAL A 4 -21.28 -8.36 -6.32
CA VAL A 4 -21.10 -6.91 -6.49
C VAL A 4 -19.63 -6.47 -6.35
N LEU A 5 -18.70 -7.36 -6.00
CA LEU A 5 -17.36 -6.99 -5.50
C LEU A 5 -16.16 -7.52 -6.29
N THR A 6 -16.34 -7.92 -7.53
CA THR A 6 -15.28 -8.53 -8.35
C THR A 6 -14.40 -7.52 -9.11
N ALA A 7 -14.58 -6.22 -8.91
CA ALA A 7 -14.00 -5.20 -9.79
C ALA A 7 -12.63 -4.63 -9.38
N ILE A 8 -12.12 -4.90 -8.19
CA ILE A 8 -10.82 -4.33 -7.77
C ILE A 8 -9.63 -5.22 -8.14
N LEU A 9 -9.83 -6.53 -8.33
CA LEU A 9 -8.77 -7.47 -8.77
C LEU A 9 -9.27 -8.71 -9.52
N ALA A 10 -10.56 -8.85 -9.80
CA ALA A 10 -11.14 -10.05 -10.39
C ALA A 10 -11.34 -9.99 -11.92
N ALA A 11 -10.70 -9.07 -12.63
CA ALA A 11 -10.67 -9.10 -14.09
C ALA A 11 -9.77 -10.21 -14.67
N ALA A 12 -9.26 -11.11 -13.85
CA ALA A 12 -8.18 -12.02 -14.26
C ALA A 12 -8.48 -13.52 -14.16
N VAL A 13 -9.72 -13.94 -14.05
CA VAL A 13 -10.04 -15.37 -14.14
C VAL A 13 -11.21 -15.58 -15.10
N LEU A 14 -11.00 -15.42 -16.41
CA LEU A 14 -11.78 -16.07 -17.47
C LEU A 14 -11.02 -16.00 -18.81
N THR A 15 -10.53 -17.18 -19.22
CA THR A 15 -10.26 -17.69 -20.58
C THR A 15 -9.56 -16.81 -21.62
N SER A 16 -8.33 -17.17 -21.93
CA SER A 16 -7.56 -16.74 -23.13
C SER A 16 -7.99 -17.48 -24.39
N PRO A 17 -7.92 -16.80 -25.55
CA PRO A 17 -7.39 -17.43 -26.74
C PRO A 17 -5.98 -16.92 -27.04
N ALA A 18 -5.13 -17.86 -27.43
CA ALA A 18 -3.76 -17.62 -27.85
C ALA A 18 -3.70 -16.74 -29.10
N PHE A 19 -2.94 -15.66 -29.04
CA PHE A 19 -2.40 -14.97 -30.21
C PHE A 19 -0.89 -14.81 -30.06
N ALA A 20 -0.18 -15.30 -31.07
CA ALA A 20 1.26 -15.16 -31.21
C ALA A 20 1.62 -13.69 -31.52
N ALA A 21 2.58 -13.12 -30.81
CA ALA A 21 3.17 -11.83 -31.10
C ALA A 21 4.60 -11.99 -31.63
N PRO A 22 5.07 -11.13 -32.56
CA PRO A 22 6.41 -11.20 -33.11
C PRO A 22 7.46 -10.61 -32.17
N ALA A 23 8.64 -11.17 -32.19
CA ALA A 23 9.83 -10.72 -31.49
C ALA A 23 10.24 -9.30 -31.91
N ALA A 24 10.44 -8.41 -30.95
CA ALA A 24 11.06 -7.11 -31.14
C ALA A 24 12.39 -7.03 -30.37
N ALA A 25 13.36 -6.36 -31.01
CA ALA A 25 14.76 -6.31 -30.69
C ALA A 25 15.06 -5.63 -29.34
N GLN A 26 16.11 -6.15 -28.67
CA GLN A 26 16.74 -5.55 -27.51
C GLN A 26 17.55 -4.32 -27.94
N ASP A 27 17.19 -3.16 -27.48
CA ASP A 27 18.08 -1.99 -27.45
C ASP A 27 18.53 -1.77 -25.99
N GLY A 28 19.86 -1.85 -25.82
CA GLY A 28 20.50 -1.69 -24.53
C GLY A 28 20.36 -0.27 -24.00
N HIS A 29 19.70 -0.13 -22.85
CA HIS A 29 19.72 1.09 -22.07
C HIS A 29 20.88 1.03 -21.08
N ALA A 30 21.83 1.97 -21.22
CA ALA A 30 22.86 2.23 -20.24
C ALA A 30 22.22 2.74 -18.93
N PRO A 31 22.79 2.41 -17.76
CA PRO A 31 22.25 2.90 -16.49
C PRO A 31 22.44 4.41 -16.42
N HIS A 32 21.33 5.14 -16.29
CA HIS A 32 21.36 6.55 -15.95
C HIS A 32 21.97 6.72 -14.56
N ALA A 33 23.15 7.29 -14.49
CA ALA A 33 23.75 7.75 -13.25
C ALA A 33 22.85 8.86 -12.68
N GLN A 34 22.05 8.53 -11.67
CA GLN A 34 21.32 9.52 -10.90
C GLN A 34 22.30 10.39 -10.17
N ALA A 35 22.23 11.70 -10.41
CA ALA A 35 22.96 12.72 -9.66
C ALA A 35 22.56 12.61 -8.18
N GLY A 36 23.54 12.33 -7.31
CA GLY A 36 23.35 12.03 -5.91
C GLY A 36 22.71 13.19 -5.15
N HIS A 37 21.41 13.10 -4.93
CA HIS A 37 20.78 13.75 -3.80
C HIS A 37 21.04 12.80 -2.63
N GLY A 38 21.74 13.29 -1.59
CA GLY A 38 22.21 12.44 -0.49
C GLY A 38 21.09 11.84 0.33
N HIS A 39 20.57 10.70 -0.14
CA HIS A 39 19.70 9.85 0.65
C HIS A 39 20.57 9.16 1.70
N ARG A 40 20.30 9.42 2.98
CA ARG A 40 20.89 8.62 4.06
C ARG A 40 20.08 7.35 4.20
N HIS A 41 20.74 6.21 4.27
CA HIS A 41 20.11 5.00 4.80
C HIS A 41 20.21 5.08 6.32
N ALA A 42 19.13 4.75 7.01
CA ALA A 42 19.19 4.57 8.45
C ALA A 42 20.02 3.32 8.76
N ASP A 43 20.91 3.37 9.74
CA ASP A 43 21.61 2.19 10.28
C ASP A 43 20.60 1.34 11.06
N PHE A 44 19.79 0.57 10.32
CA PHE A 44 18.80 -0.35 10.85
C PHE A 44 18.79 -1.60 9.99
N GLU A 45 19.06 -2.72 10.62
CA GLU A 45 19.03 -4.01 9.95
C GLU A 45 17.66 -4.68 10.11
N SER A 46 16.99 -4.84 8.97
CA SER A 46 15.77 -5.64 8.84
C SER A 46 15.84 -6.43 7.54
N GLY A 47 15.61 -7.73 7.61
CA GLY A 47 15.37 -8.54 6.41
C GLY A 47 13.97 -8.33 5.80
N ARG A 48 13.17 -7.39 6.35
CA ARG A 48 11.78 -7.14 5.92
C ARG A 48 11.63 -5.88 5.07
N PHE A 49 12.46 -4.86 5.32
CA PHE A 49 12.44 -3.61 4.56
C PHE A 49 13.76 -2.85 4.68
N HIS A 50 14.00 -1.97 3.75
CA HIS A 50 14.99 -0.90 3.86
C HIS A 50 14.31 0.45 4.09
N VAL A 51 15.06 1.40 4.67
CA VAL A 51 14.58 2.77 4.90
C VAL A 51 15.48 3.76 4.18
N ARG A 52 14.87 4.62 3.36
CA ARG A 52 15.53 5.82 2.82
C ARG A 52 15.09 7.02 3.64
N VAL A 53 16.06 7.83 4.08
CA VAL A 53 15.80 8.98 4.94
C VAL A 53 16.19 10.27 4.23
N ASP A 54 15.22 11.16 4.11
CA ASP A 54 15.38 12.48 3.49
C ASP A 54 15.01 13.56 4.52
N GLY A 55 15.66 14.71 4.48
CA GLY A 55 15.28 15.86 5.31
C GLY A 55 16.41 16.48 6.10
N PRO A 56 16.10 17.49 6.93
CA PRO A 56 17.08 18.25 7.67
C PRO A 56 17.61 17.48 8.90
N GLU A 57 18.77 17.89 9.41
CA GLU A 57 19.34 17.34 10.66
C GLU A 57 18.46 17.66 11.89
N ARG A 58 17.76 18.80 11.85
CA ARG A 58 16.87 19.26 12.92
C ARG A 58 15.45 19.41 12.36
N PRO A 59 14.70 18.29 12.22
CA PRO A 59 13.35 18.31 11.68
C PRO A 59 12.35 18.87 12.70
N GLN A 60 11.20 19.32 12.20
CA GLN A 60 10.02 19.61 13.02
C GLN A 60 9.36 18.33 13.58
N GLY A 61 9.63 17.18 12.94
CA GLY A 61 9.16 15.87 13.32
C GLY A 61 9.54 14.84 12.26
N ASP A 62 9.23 13.60 12.55
CA ASP A 62 9.50 12.45 11.67
C ASP A 62 8.21 11.99 10.99
N VAL A 63 8.29 11.65 9.71
CA VAL A 63 7.18 11.11 8.90
C VAL A 63 7.62 9.80 8.26
N ILE A 64 6.91 8.73 8.56
CA ILE A 64 7.14 7.40 7.96
C ILE A 64 6.13 7.20 6.83
N LEU A 65 6.62 6.91 5.62
CA LEU A 65 5.83 6.68 4.42
C LEU A 65 5.93 5.19 4.04
N ILE A 66 4.79 4.50 4.05
CA ILE A 66 4.71 3.06 3.79
C ILE A 66 3.94 2.85 2.47
N PRO A 67 4.59 2.33 1.42
CA PRO A 67 3.95 2.11 0.12
C PRO A 67 2.98 0.91 0.15
N GLY A 68 2.25 0.75 -0.94
CA GLY A 68 1.33 -0.37 -1.15
C GLY A 68 2.02 -1.67 -1.54
N LEU A 69 1.20 -2.68 -1.82
CA LEU A 69 1.62 -3.97 -2.35
C LEU A 69 2.39 -3.77 -3.65
N SER A 70 3.54 -4.43 -3.77
CA SER A 70 4.38 -4.41 -4.97
C SER A 70 4.75 -3.00 -5.44
N SER A 71 4.89 -2.05 -4.50
CA SER A 71 5.25 -0.66 -4.78
C SER A 71 6.60 -0.30 -4.17
N SER A 72 7.33 0.57 -4.86
CA SER A 72 8.56 1.18 -4.39
C SER A 72 8.28 2.42 -3.53
N PRO A 73 9.29 2.91 -2.78
CA PRO A 73 9.20 4.19 -2.08
C PRO A 73 9.08 5.41 -3.00
N GLU A 74 9.35 5.27 -4.31
CA GLU A 74 9.28 6.33 -5.31
C GLU A 74 7.84 6.83 -5.51
N VAL A 75 6.83 6.05 -5.17
CA VAL A 75 5.42 6.51 -5.16
C VAL A 75 5.20 7.74 -4.27
N TRP A 76 6.15 7.99 -3.34
CA TRP A 76 6.13 9.10 -2.41
C TRP A 76 7.05 10.28 -2.81
N ASP A 77 7.70 10.24 -3.99
CA ASP A 77 8.71 11.26 -4.36
C ASP A 77 8.16 12.69 -4.31
N ALA A 78 7.01 12.93 -4.93
CA ALA A 78 6.40 14.25 -4.94
C ALA A 78 6.06 14.77 -3.52
N LEU A 79 5.57 13.88 -2.64
CA LEU A 79 5.31 14.23 -1.24
C LEU A 79 6.60 14.45 -0.47
N THR A 80 7.61 13.62 -0.69
CA THR A 80 8.92 13.76 -0.04
C THR A 80 9.56 15.10 -0.36
N GLU A 81 9.55 15.53 -1.62
CA GLU A 81 10.05 16.85 -2.02
C GLU A 81 9.36 18.00 -1.28
N GLN A 82 8.09 17.89 -1.01
CA GLN A 82 7.34 18.92 -0.28
C GLN A 82 7.64 18.91 1.23
N LEU A 83 7.88 17.74 1.81
CA LEU A 83 8.06 17.58 3.25
C LEU A 83 9.49 17.75 3.71
N LYS A 84 10.49 17.32 2.92
CA LYS A 84 11.90 17.22 3.31
C LYS A 84 12.57 18.53 3.75
N GLY A 85 11.97 19.67 3.48
CA GLY A 85 12.46 20.96 3.98
C GLY A 85 12.12 21.21 5.47
N ARG A 86 11.15 20.50 6.01
CA ARG A 86 10.63 20.68 7.39
C ARG A 86 10.69 19.42 8.23
N TYR A 87 10.41 18.27 7.62
CA TYR A 87 10.31 16.98 8.27
C TYR A 87 11.43 16.06 7.84
N ARG A 88 11.79 15.12 8.71
CA ARG A 88 12.62 13.99 8.32
C ARG A 88 11.67 12.88 7.83
N VAL A 89 11.82 12.52 6.58
CA VAL A 89 10.92 11.60 5.85
C VAL A 89 11.61 10.25 5.74
N HIS A 90 11.00 9.23 6.31
CA HIS A 90 11.45 7.84 6.31
C HIS A 90 10.61 7.05 5.31
N ARG A 91 11.17 6.75 4.15
CA ARG A 91 10.49 6.01 3.09
C ARG A 91 10.82 4.53 3.19
N ILE A 92 9.81 3.72 3.37
CA ILE A 92 9.95 2.26 3.55
C ILE A 92 9.97 1.58 2.18
N HIS A 93 10.96 0.71 1.96
CA HIS A 93 11.03 -0.19 0.81
C HIS A 93 10.91 -1.64 1.30
N VAL A 94 9.76 -2.26 1.13
CA VAL A 94 9.51 -3.62 1.58
C VAL A 94 10.31 -4.59 0.71
N GLN A 95 11.04 -5.50 1.34
CA GLN A 95 11.82 -6.53 0.65
C GLN A 95 10.91 -7.48 -0.12
N GLY A 96 11.32 -7.81 -1.37
CA GLY A 96 10.53 -8.56 -2.34
C GLY A 96 9.68 -7.68 -3.26
N PHE A 97 9.59 -6.37 -3.04
CA PHE A 97 8.86 -5.46 -3.92
C PHE A 97 9.79 -4.61 -4.78
N ALA A 98 9.33 -4.24 -5.98
CA ALA A 98 10.00 -3.30 -6.88
C ALA A 98 11.51 -3.60 -7.04
N GLY A 99 11.83 -4.82 -7.39
CA GLY A 99 13.20 -5.27 -7.64
C GLY A 99 14.06 -5.54 -6.40
N ALA A 100 13.57 -5.26 -5.18
CA ALA A 100 14.28 -5.61 -3.97
C ALA A 100 14.29 -7.14 -3.76
N PRO A 101 15.37 -7.74 -3.22
CA PRO A 101 15.40 -9.16 -2.90
C PRO A 101 14.36 -9.51 -1.84
N ALA A 102 13.84 -10.74 -1.87
CA ALA A 102 12.76 -11.15 -0.96
C ALA A 102 13.18 -11.25 0.50
N GLU A 103 14.44 -11.60 0.76
CA GLU A 103 15.04 -11.74 2.08
C GLU A 103 14.13 -12.51 3.07
N ALA A 104 13.85 -11.95 4.25
CA ALA A 104 12.99 -12.56 5.25
C ALA A 104 11.50 -12.61 4.84
N ASN A 105 11.09 -11.90 3.77
CA ASN A 105 9.75 -11.95 3.21
C ASN A 105 9.54 -13.10 2.21
N ALA A 106 10.58 -13.87 1.88
CA ALA A 106 10.49 -15.01 0.96
C ALA A 106 9.45 -16.06 1.37
N THR A 107 9.11 -16.12 2.66
CA THR A 107 8.12 -17.07 3.19
C THR A 107 7.27 -16.45 4.29
N GLY A 108 6.02 -16.90 4.40
CA GLY A 108 5.09 -16.49 5.46
C GLY A 108 4.41 -15.13 5.20
N PRO A 109 3.83 -14.52 6.23
CA PRO A 109 3.20 -13.22 6.14
C PRO A 109 4.22 -12.10 5.95
N VAL A 110 3.79 -10.99 5.36
CA VAL A 110 4.63 -9.82 5.06
C VAL A 110 4.23 -8.61 5.91
N SER A 111 2.94 -8.25 5.93
CA SER A 111 2.47 -7.02 6.56
C SER A 111 2.65 -7.01 8.08
N ALA A 112 2.29 -8.10 8.75
CA ALA A 112 2.38 -8.16 10.21
C ALA A 112 3.84 -8.12 10.71
N PRO A 113 4.79 -8.92 10.17
CA PRO A 113 6.20 -8.79 10.56
C PRO A 113 6.82 -7.44 10.21
N VAL A 114 6.42 -6.80 9.11
CA VAL A 114 6.88 -5.44 8.77
C VAL A 114 6.39 -4.44 9.81
N ALA A 115 5.14 -4.55 10.31
CA ALA A 115 4.62 -3.68 11.36
C ALA A 115 5.42 -3.82 12.67
N GLU A 116 5.79 -5.06 13.07
CA GLU A 116 6.62 -5.31 14.25
C GLU A 116 8.04 -4.73 14.09
N ASP A 117 8.67 -4.94 12.92
CA ASP A 117 9.99 -4.37 12.64
C ASP A 117 9.96 -2.84 12.55
N LEU A 118 8.85 -2.22 12.12
CA LEU A 118 8.68 -0.78 12.16
C LEU A 118 8.59 -0.25 13.59
N ALA A 119 7.92 -0.96 14.51
CA ALA A 119 7.92 -0.58 15.92
C ALA A 119 9.34 -0.62 16.51
N ARG A 120 10.11 -1.66 16.15
CA ARG A 120 11.53 -1.79 16.53
C ARG A 120 12.36 -0.65 15.92
N TYR A 121 12.17 -0.33 14.63
CA TYR A 121 12.83 0.78 13.95
C TYR A 121 12.58 2.11 14.66
N ILE A 122 11.33 2.42 14.99
CA ILE A 122 10.96 3.65 15.71
C ILE A 122 11.71 3.75 17.04
N ALA A 123 11.76 2.64 17.81
CA ALA A 123 12.42 2.59 19.10
C ALA A 123 13.95 2.73 18.97
N GLU A 124 14.59 1.96 18.08
CA GLU A 124 16.06 1.97 17.90
C GLU A 124 16.58 3.29 17.33
N GLN A 125 15.82 3.93 16.44
CA GLN A 125 16.16 5.24 15.90
C GLN A 125 15.75 6.41 16.81
N GLY A 126 15.13 6.14 17.94
CA GLY A 126 14.69 7.14 18.91
C GLY A 126 13.67 8.12 18.32
N LEU A 127 12.82 7.67 17.39
CA LEU A 127 11.80 8.54 16.78
C LEU A 127 10.69 8.81 17.81
N ASN A 128 10.43 10.09 18.05
CA ASN A 128 9.43 10.49 19.04
C ASN A 128 8.05 10.61 18.40
N LYS A 129 7.26 9.53 18.47
CA LYS A 129 5.89 9.49 17.96
C LYS A 129 5.76 10.04 16.53
N PRO A 130 6.43 9.44 15.54
CA PRO A 130 6.37 9.89 14.16
C PRO A 130 4.94 9.88 13.62
N ALA A 131 4.67 10.73 12.63
CA ALA A 131 3.49 10.59 11.79
C ALA A 131 3.69 9.40 10.85
N VAL A 132 2.67 8.56 10.70
CA VAL A 132 2.68 7.40 9.81
C VAL A 132 1.65 7.60 8.70
N ILE A 133 2.08 7.52 7.44
CA ILE A 133 1.21 7.61 6.26
C ILE A 133 1.40 6.31 5.48
N GLY A 134 0.34 5.51 5.37
CA GLY A 134 0.38 4.23 4.66
C GLY A 134 -0.65 4.16 3.55
N HIS A 135 -0.20 3.79 2.35
CA HIS A 135 -1.05 3.57 1.20
C HIS A 135 -1.38 2.08 1.05
N SER A 136 -2.66 1.75 0.83
CA SER A 136 -3.06 0.37 0.53
C SER A 136 -2.54 -0.62 1.60
N MET A 137 -1.72 -1.60 1.25
CA MET A 137 -1.04 -2.50 2.20
C MET A 137 -0.30 -1.71 3.29
N GLY A 138 0.35 -0.60 2.93
CA GLY A 138 0.99 0.30 3.89
C GLY A 138 0.02 0.88 4.92
N GLY A 139 -1.24 1.11 4.52
CA GLY A 139 -2.32 1.49 5.44
C GLY A 139 -2.68 0.37 6.41
N THR A 140 -2.71 -0.88 5.96
CA THR A 140 -2.87 -2.05 6.84
C THR A 140 -1.71 -2.17 7.83
N ILE A 141 -0.46 -2.03 7.36
CA ILE A 141 0.74 -2.03 8.22
C ILE A 141 0.67 -0.88 9.23
N GLY A 142 0.29 0.33 8.81
CA GLY A 142 0.12 1.48 9.70
C GLY A 142 -0.94 1.26 10.77
N MET A 143 -2.08 0.65 10.43
CA MET A 143 -3.12 0.29 11.39
C MET A 143 -2.64 -0.79 12.37
N MET A 144 -1.93 -1.83 11.90
CA MET A 144 -1.32 -2.85 12.77
C MET A 144 -0.34 -2.22 13.77
N LEU A 145 0.58 -1.40 13.26
CA LEU A 145 1.56 -0.69 14.08
C LEU A 145 0.87 0.17 15.16
N ALA A 146 -0.09 1.01 14.76
CA ALA A 146 -0.77 1.91 15.69
C ALA A 146 -1.66 1.16 16.70
N ALA A 147 -2.25 0.01 16.33
CA ALA A 147 -3.08 -0.78 17.25
C ALA A 147 -2.27 -1.62 18.24
N ARG A 148 -1.12 -2.15 17.80
CA ARG A 148 -0.31 -3.07 18.58
C ARG A 148 0.78 -2.37 19.39
N HIS A 149 1.23 -1.19 18.88
CA HIS A 149 2.24 -0.34 19.50
C HIS A 149 1.73 1.12 19.60
N PRO A 150 0.65 1.37 20.39
CA PRO A 150 -0.05 2.66 20.38
C PRO A 150 0.82 3.85 20.83
N ASP A 151 1.88 3.57 21.58
CA ASP A 151 2.83 4.61 22.02
C ASP A 151 3.87 4.99 20.95
N SER A 152 3.99 4.19 19.89
CA SER A 152 4.98 4.40 18.82
C SER A 152 4.52 5.35 17.74
N VAL A 153 3.21 5.64 17.62
CA VAL A 153 2.63 6.43 16.53
C VAL A 153 2.02 7.72 17.09
N GLY A 154 2.43 8.86 16.57
CA GLY A 154 1.88 10.16 16.95
C GLY A 154 0.57 10.49 16.26
N ARG A 155 0.47 10.15 14.97
CA ARG A 155 -0.74 10.28 14.15
C ARG A 155 -0.68 9.30 12.98
N LEU A 156 -1.83 8.84 12.51
CA LEU A 156 -1.94 7.85 11.44
C LEU A 156 -2.76 8.41 10.27
N MET A 157 -2.22 8.32 9.04
CA MET A 157 -3.00 8.51 7.82
C MET A 157 -3.06 7.19 7.06
N VAL A 158 -4.27 6.71 6.80
CA VAL A 158 -4.55 5.56 5.95
C VAL A 158 -5.02 6.07 4.60
N VAL A 159 -4.32 5.68 3.54
CA VAL A 159 -4.62 6.11 2.16
C VAL A 159 -5.18 4.93 1.39
N ASP A 160 -6.47 4.99 1.13
CA ASP A 160 -7.29 4.05 0.36
C ASP A 160 -7.17 2.58 0.79
N MET A 161 -7.46 2.33 2.06
CA MET A 161 -7.54 0.99 2.64
C MET A 161 -8.62 0.91 3.71
N VAL A 162 -9.26 -0.23 3.78
CA VAL A 162 -10.22 -0.60 4.84
C VAL A 162 -9.57 -1.56 5.85
N PRO A 163 -10.03 -1.60 7.10
CA PRO A 163 -9.42 -2.47 8.13
C PRO A 163 -9.64 -3.97 7.90
N PHE A 164 -10.54 -4.35 7.00
CA PHE A 164 -10.75 -5.72 6.56
C PHE A 164 -11.07 -5.78 5.08
N MET A 165 -10.04 -5.92 4.26
CA MET A 165 -10.18 -6.05 2.82
C MET A 165 -10.97 -7.32 2.43
N GLY A 166 -10.89 -8.37 3.24
CA GLY A 166 -11.62 -9.63 3.03
C GLY A 166 -13.14 -9.47 2.95
N ALA A 167 -13.71 -8.42 3.52
CA ALA A 167 -15.13 -8.12 3.38
C ALA A 167 -15.55 -7.92 1.91
N MET A 168 -14.62 -7.56 1.03
CA MET A 168 -14.86 -7.39 -0.40
C MET A 168 -14.95 -8.73 -1.16
N PHE A 169 -14.48 -9.82 -0.59
CA PHE A 169 -14.42 -11.15 -1.18
C PHE A 169 -15.47 -12.12 -0.63
N GLY A 170 -16.25 -11.68 0.34
CA GLY A 170 -17.24 -12.50 1.03
C GLY A 170 -18.67 -11.97 0.96
N ALA A 171 -19.61 -12.72 1.54
CA ALA A 171 -20.96 -12.27 1.77
C ALA A 171 -21.02 -11.21 2.89
N PRO A 172 -22.12 -10.46 3.05
CA PRO A 172 -22.32 -9.61 4.21
C PRO A 172 -22.08 -10.37 5.52
N GLY A 173 -21.28 -9.79 6.42
CA GLY A 173 -20.84 -10.46 7.65
C GLY A 173 -19.63 -11.37 7.49
N ALA A 174 -18.89 -11.26 6.38
CA ALA A 174 -17.65 -12.02 6.16
C ALA A 174 -16.68 -11.87 7.34
N THR A 175 -16.00 -12.98 7.64
CA THR A 175 -14.93 -13.10 8.64
C THR A 175 -13.64 -13.56 7.96
N ALA A 176 -12.48 -13.40 8.62
CA ALA A 176 -11.21 -13.93 8.13
C ALA A 176 -11.33 -15.42 7.76
N ALA A 177 -11.97 -16.22 8.60
CA ALA A 177 -12.14 -17.66 8.35
C ALA A 177 -13.02 -17.94 7.12
N SER A 178 -14.10 -17.17 6.91
CA SER A 178 -15.02 -17.39 5.78
C SER A 178 -14.41 -16.99 4.43
N VAL A 179 -13.43 -16.09 4.40
CA VAL A 179 -12.77 -15.66 3.16
C VAL A 179 -11.44 -16.37 2.90
N ALA A 180 -10.91 -17.13 3.86
CA ALA A 180 -9.67 -17.86 3.72
C ALA A 180 -9.63 -18.78 2.49
N PRO A 181 -10.67 -19.56 2.16
CA PRO A 181 -10.64 -20.41 0.95
C PRO A 181 -10.50 -19.61 -0.35
N VAL A 182 -11.13 -18.44 -0.46
CA VAL A 182 -10.97 -17.60 -1.65
C VAL A 182 -9.60 -16.94 -1.68
N ALA A 183 -9.06 -16.56 -0.54
CA ALA A 183 -7.69 -16.04 -0.44
C ALA A 183 -6.65 -17.09 -0.87
N ASP A 184 -6.83 -18.36 -0.45
CA ASP A 184 -5.98 -19.48 -0.84
C ASP A 184 -6.08 -19.76 -2.35
N GLN A 185 -7.28 -19.68 -2.92
CA GLN A 185 -7.48 -19.85 -4.36
C GLN A 185 -6.78 -18.74 -5.17
N ILE A 186 -6.90 -17.48 -4.71
CA ILE A 186 -6.22 -16.35 -5.34
C ILE A 186 -4.70 -16.52 -5.25
N TYR A 187 -4.18 -16.85 -4.08
CA TYR A 187 -2.77 -17.15 -3.88
C TYR A 187 -2.27 -18.24 -4.83
N ALA A 188 -2.99 -19.36 -4.93
CA ALA A 188 -2.65 -20.44 -5.85
C ALA A 188 -2.65 -19.98 -7.32
N GLY A 189 -3.63 -19.15 -7.70
CA GLY A 189 -3.69 -18.54 -9.03
C GLY A 189 -2.51 -17.60 -9.31
N MET A 190 -2.16 -16.77 -8.34
CA MET A 190 -1.00 -15.87 -8.47
C MET A 190 0.32 -16.61 -8.56
N THR A 191 0.49 -17.73 -7.88
CA THR A 191 1.77 -18.49 -7.81
C THR A 191 1.89 -19.58 -8.85
N SER A 192 0.82 -19.97 -9.56
CA SER A 192 0.82 -20.99 -10.59
C SER A 192 0.90 -20.39 -12.00
N GLY A 193 1.25 -21.23 -12.99
CA GLY A 193 1.32 -20.83 -14.39
C GLY A 193 2.54 -19.99 -14.77
N PRO A 194 2.63 -19.53 -16.03
CA PRO A 194 3.74 -18.74 -16.54
C PRO A 194 3.88 -17.38 -15.83
N LEU A 195 5.13 -16.96 -15.60
CA LEU A 195 5.42 -15.65 -14.97
C LEU A 195 4.86 -14.48 -15.78
N GLU A 196 4.99 -14.54 -17.11
CA GLU A 196 4.47 -13.51 -18.01
C GLU A 196 2.96 -13.30 -17.86
N GLY A 197 2.19 -14.38 -17.69
CA GLY A 197 0.75 -14.29 -17.45
C GLY A 197 0.41 -13.59 -16.14
N TYR A 198 1.14 -13.88 -15.07
CA TYR A 198 1.02 -13.17 -13.80
C TYR A 198 1.36 -11.68 -13.95
N GLN A 199 2.51 -11.36 -14.59
CA GLN A 199 2.95 -9.97 -14.78
C GLN A 199 1.94 -9.16 -15.62
N ALA A 200 1.40 -9.77 -16.69
CA ALA A 200 0.38 -9.10 -17.50
C ALA A 200 -0.90 -8.79 -16.70
N GLN A 201 -1.35 -9.72 -15.85
CA GLN A 201 -2.52 -9.51 -14.99
C GLN A 201 -2.25 -8.44 -13.93
N ALA A 202 -1.09 -8.48 -13.29
CA ALA A 202 -0.68 -7.50 -12.30
C ALA A 202 -0.58 -6.08 -12.91
N ALA A 203 0.03 -5.96 -14.10
CA ALA A 203 0.10 -4.71 -14.86
C ALA A 203 -1.29 -4.18 -15.23
N ALA A 204 -2.20 -5.04 -15.67
CA ALA A 204 -3.57 -4.65 -15.98
C ALA A 204 -4.32 -4.13 -14.73
N ALA A 205 -4.12 -4.79 -13.57
CA ALA A 205 -4.70 -4.36 -12.31
C ALA A 205 -4.19 -2.96 -11.91
N VAL A 206 -2.87 -2.74 -11.93
CA VAL A 206 -2.26 -1.44 -11.62
C VAL A 206 -2.72 -0.35 -12.59
N THR A 207 -2.83 -0.66 -13.88
CA THR A 207 -3.37 0.28 -14.88
C THR A 207 -4.77 0.76 -14.51
N GLY A 208 -5.62 -0.11 -13.99
CA GLY A 208 -6.97 0.22 -13.50
C GLY A 208 -7.00 0.99 -12.18
N MET A 209 -5.89 1.09 -11.48
CA MET A 209 -5.74 1.76 -10.18
C MET A 209 -5.20 3.19 -10.28
N ILE A 210 -4.86 3.67 -11.49
CA ILE A 210 -4.29 5.00 -11.73
C ILE A 210 -5.00 5.63 -12.92
N ASN A 211 -5.70 6.74 -12.69
CA ASN A 211 -6.39 7.48 -13.74
C ASN A 211 -5.39 8.25 -14.63
N THR A 212 -4.36 8.84 -14.03
CA THR A 212 -3.34 9.65 -14.70
C THR A 212 -2.37 8.77 -15.48
N GLU A 213 -2.55 8.66 -16.78
CA GLU A 213 -1.77 7.77 -17.66
C GLU A 213 -0.25 7.99 -17.54
N ALA A 214 0.18 9.27 -17.53
CA ALA A 214 1.59 9.62 -17.42
C ALA A 214 2.25 9.16 -16.09
N ALA A 215 1.46 8.88 -15.06
CA ALA A 215 1.95 8.43 -13.75
C ALA A 215 2.01 6.90 -13.61
N ARG A 216 1.62 6.13 -14.63
CA ARG A 216 1.55 4.66 -14.56
C ARG A 216 2.89 3.96 -14.68
N ALA A 217 3.88 4.57 -15.33
CA ALA A 217 5.14 3.90 -15.70
C ALA A 217 5.86 3.30 -14.48
N GLY A 218 6.09 4.10 -13.43
CA GLY A 218 6.75 3.64 -12.19
C GLY A 218 6.00 2.48 -11.51
N PRO A 219 4.70 2.62 -11.15
CA PRO A 219 3.94 1.54 -10.54
C PRO A 219 3.83 0.26 -11.40
N LEU A 220 3.85 0.37 -12.72
CA LEU A 220 3.89 -0.80 -13.63
C LEU A 220 5.26 -1.51 -13.55
N GLU A 221 6.36 -0.76 -13.56
CA GLU A 221 7.70 -1.31 -13.38
C GLU A 221 7.83 -1.96 -12.00
N ASP A 222 7.43 -1.29 -10.93
CA ASP A 222 7.43 -1.80 -9.57
C ASP A 222 6.72 -3.15 -9.47
N THR A 223 5.51 -3.23 -10.02
CA THR A 223 4.68 -4.43 -9.98
C THR A 223 5.29 -5.58 -10.76
N THR A 224 5.86 -5.32 -11.94
CA THR A 224 6.43 -6.36 -12.81
C THR A 224 7.80 -6.85 -12.33
N THR A 225 8.53 -6.04 -11.56
CA THR A 225 9.82 -6.39 -10.96
C THR A 225 9.71 -6.96 -9.54
N SER A 226 8.53 -6.90 -8.93
CA SER A 226 8.28 -7.48 -7.60
C SER A 226 8.35 -9.01 -7.62
N ASP A 227 8.84 -9.58 -6.52
CA ASP A 227 8.81 -11.03 -6.32
C ASP A 227 7.37 -11.53 -6.26
N ARG A 228 7.05 -12.48 -7.13
CA ARG A 228 5.72 -13.04 -7.29
C ARG A 228 5.22 -13.73 -6.02
N GLN A 229 6.11 -14.47 -5.34
CA GLN A 229 5.76 -15.24 -4.16
C GLN A 229 5.47 -14.31 -2.97
N VAL A 230 6.31 -13.28 -2.79
CA VAL A 230 6.12 -12.26 -1.76
C VAL A 230 4.82 -11.49 -2.01
N SER A 231 4.57 -11.06 -3.25
CA SER A 231 3.36 -10.34 -3.64
C SER A 231 2.10 -11.18 -3.39
N ALA A 232 2.12 -12.47 -3.74
CA ALA A 232 1.00 -13.38 -3.51
C ALA A 232 0.75 -13.62 -2.01
N SER A 233 1.82 -13.83 -1.23
CA SER A 233 1.73 -14.01 0.22
C SER A 233 1.17 -12.78 0.92
N ALA A 234 1.65 -11.59 0.55
CA ALA A 234 1.17 -10.32 1.07
C ALA A 234 -0.30 -10.08 0.71
N PHE A 235 -0.69 -10.36 -0.53
CA PHE A 235 -2.09 -10.19 -0.96
C PHE A 235 -3.05 -11.15 -0.24
N ARG A 236 -2.65 -12.42 -0.11
CA ARG A 236 -3.39 -13.39 0.71
C ARG A 236 -3.57 -12.90 2.15
N GLU A 237 -2.48 -12.42 2.76
CA GLU A 237 -2.51 -11.87 4.11
C GLU A 237 -3.50 -10.71 4.23
N LEU A 238 -3.51 -9.75 3.28
CA LEU A 238 -4.45 -8.63 3.27
C LEU A 238 -5.92 -9.09 3.25
N ILE A 239 -6.24 -10.17 2.50
CA ILE A 239 -7.61 -10.70 2.43
C ILE A 239 -8.04 -11.30 3.76
N VAL A 240 -7.16 -12.01 4.46
CA VAL A 240 -7.52 -12.72 5.71
C VAL A 240 -7.26 -11.89 6.96
N THR A 241 -6.66 -10.71 6.86
CA THR A 241 -6.39 -9.83 8.00
C THR A 241 -7.62 -9.00 8.32
N ASP A 242 -8.21 -9.23 9.49
CA ASP A 242 -9.35 -8.46 10.01
C ASP A 242 -8.91 -7.60 11.19
N LEU A 243 -8.65 -6.32 10.94
CA LEU A 243 -8.25 -5.34 11.96
C LEU A 243 -9.42 -4.64 12.64
N ARG A 244 -10.67 -4.91 12.25
CA ARG A 244 -11.85 -4.28 12.86
C ARG A 244 -11.89 -4.44 14.39
N PRO A 245 -11.55 -5.60 14.97
CA PRO A 245 -11.48 -5.75 16.43
C PRO A 245 -10.32 -4.97 17.09
N GLU A 246 -9.28 -4.63 16.34
CA GLU A 246 -8.11 -3.92 16.84
C GLU A 246 -8.25 -2.39 16.78
N LEU A 247 -9.19 -1.85 15.99
CA LEU A 247 -9.35 -0.42 15.74
C LEU A 247 -9.48 0.42 17.01
N ALA A 248 -10.21 -0.07 18.02
CA ALA A 248 -10.38 0.63 19.29
C ALA A 248 -9.08 0.81 20.11
N ARG A 249 -8.02 0.07 19.74
CA ARG A 249 -6.69 0.17 20.37
C ARG A 249 -5.83 1.28 19.77
N ILE A 250 -6.22 1.82 18.60
CA ILE A 250 -5.51 2.92 17.96
C ILE A 250 -5.86 4.20 18.68
N THR A 251 -4.90 4.73 19.44
CA THR A 251 -5.06 6.00 20.21
C THR A 251 -4.60 7.22 19.42
N ALA A 252 -3.79 7.03 18.38
CA ALA A 252 -3.29 8.09 17.52
C ALA A 252 -4.44 8.76 16.74
N PRO A 253 -4.51 10.10 16.66
CA PRO A 253 -5.41 10.78 15.74
C PRO A 253 -5.27 10.20 14.33
N THR A 254 -6.40 9.76 13.76
CA THR A 254 -6.39 9.02 12.49
C THR A 254 -7.19 9.77 11.43
N THR A 255 -6.59 9.90 10.24
CA THR A 255 -7.24 10.37 9.01
C THR A 255 -7.24 9.24 8.00
N VAL A 256 -8.37 9.01 7.34
CA VAL A 256 -8.52 8.03 6.27
C VAL A 256 -8.92 8.78 5.01
N LEU A 257 -8.03 8.79 4.03
CA LEU A 257 -8.34 9.27 2.68
C LEU A 257 -8.74 8.06 1.83
N TYR A 258 -9.81 8.22 1.04
CA TYR A 258 -10.30 7.13 0.20
C TYR A 258 -10.89 7.65 -1.09
N VAL A 259 -11.09 6.77 -2.06
CA VAL A 259 -11.70 7.09 -3.34
C VAL A 259 -13.02 6.33 -3.51
N LYS A 260 -13.85 6.79 -4.44
CA LYS A 260 -15.01 6.02 -4.89
C LYS A 260 -14.52 4.75 -5.59
N PHE A 261 -15.07 3.59 -5.20
CA PHE A 261 -14.75 2.33 -5.89
C PHE A 261 -15.04 2.42 -7.40
N ASN A 262 -14.10 1.95 -8.20
CA ASN A 262 -14.22 1.95 -9.67
C ASN A 262 -15.16 0.82 -10.15
N ASP A 263 -16.42 0.93 -9.74
CA ASP A 263 -17.52 0.05 -10.17
C ASP A 263 -18.73 0.95 -10.50
N PRO A 264 -19.34 0.83 -11.69
CA PRO A 264 -20.50 1.63 -12.08
C PRO A 264 -21.69 1.54 -11.13
N ARG A 265 -21.77 0.46 -10.33
CA ARG A 265 -22.82 0.23 -9.32
C ARG A 265 -22.55 0.93 -8.00
N MET A 266 -21.32 1.43 -7.80
CA MET A 266 -20.90 2.10 -6.60
C MET A 266 -21.05 3.62 -6.77
N THR A 267 -21.97 4.19 -5.99
CA THR A 267 -22.07 5.66 -5.90
C THR A 267 -21.13 6.20 -4.83
N PRO A 268 -20.86 7.53 -4.84
CA PRO A 268 -20.15 8.17 -3.74
C PRO A 268 -20.75 7.86 -2.36
N GLU A 269 -22.07 7.91 -2.23
CA GLU A 269 -22.79 7.69 -0.96
C GLU A 269 -22.66 6.24 -0.47
N ILE A 270 -22.70 5.26 -1.37
CA ILE A 270 -22.47 3.84 -1.04
C ILE A 270 -21.04 3.65 -0.53
N THR A 271 -20.05 4.22 -1.25
CA THR A 271 -18.64 4.14 -0.84
C THR A 271 -18.43 4.79 0.53
N ASP A 272 -18.97 5.99 0.75
CA ASP A 272 -18.91 6.69 2.04
C ASP A 272 -19.55 5.85 3.16
N GLY A 273 -20.66 5.18 2.86
CA GLY A 273 -21.32 4.26 3.79
C GLY A 273 -20.44 3.06 4.17
N ILE A 274 -19.73 2.49 3.20
CA ILE A 274 -18.81 1.36 3.42
C ILE A 274 -17.63 1.81 4.30
N TYR A 275 -17.01 2.96 4.02
CA TYR A 275 -15.90 3.46 4.85
C TYR A 275 -16.36 3.78 6.26
N ARG A 276 -17.51 4.45 6.45
CA ARG A 276 -18.08 4.69 7.79
C ARG A 276 -18.35 3.40 8.57
N ALA A 277 -18.91 2.40 7.92
CA ALA A 277 -19.15 1.10 8.55
C ALA A 277 -17.85 0.37 8.88
N SER A 278 -16.86 0.41 7.99
CA SER A 278 -15.56 -0.26 8.16
C SER A 278 -14.77 0.31 9.35
N PHE A 279 -14.84 1.63 9.55
CA PHE A 279 -14.13 2.33 10.63
C PHE A 279 -15.03 2.62 11.86
N SER A 280 -16.19 1.98 11.97
CA SER A 280 -17.11 2.21 13.10
C SER A 280 -16.50 1.88 14.48
N GLY A 281 -15.50 0.99 14.53
CA GLY A 281 -14.70 0.71 15.73
C GLY A 281 -13.73 1.82 16.15
N MET A 282 -13.60 2.89 15.33
CA MET A 282 -12.75 4.05 15.58
C MET A 282 -13.53 5.35 15.31
N PRO A 283 -14.47 5.73 16.18
CA PRO A 283 -15.39 6.84 15.91
C PRO A 283 -14.71 8.21 15.79
N GLY A 284 -13.46 8.34 16.27
CA GLY A 284 -12.65 9.57 16.14
C GLY A 284 -11.90 9.69 14.81
N ALA A 285 -11.94 8.70 13.93
CA ALA A 285 -11.27 8.77 12.65
C ALA A 285 -11.95 9.80 11.72
N LYS A 286 -11.11 10.64 11.10
CA LYS A 286 -11.56 11.59 10.07
C LYS A 286 -11.58 10.87 8.72
N LEU A 287 -12.75 10.63 8.15
CA LEU A 287 -12.92 9.97 6.86
C LEU A 287 -13.13 11.03 5.77
N LYS A 288 -12.31 11.02 4.73
CA LYS A 288 -12.40 11.97 3.64
C LYS A 288 -12.24 11.31 2.27
N ARG A 289 -13.26 11.42 1.43
CA ARG A 289 -13.17 10.98 0.03
C ARG A 289 -12.44 12.03 -0.79
N ILE A 290 -11.57 11.55 -1.67
CA ILE A 290 -10.92 12.35 -2.71
C ILE A 290 -11.58 11.97 -4.03
N ASP A 291 -12.23 12.94 -4.67
CA ASP A 291 -12.89 12.74 -5.96
C ASP A 291 -11.87 12.80 -7.12
N ASP A 292 -12.28 12.32 -8.30
CA ASP A 292 -11.48 12.29 -9.54
C ASP A 292 -10.12 11.57 -9.42
N SER A 293 -10.05 10.62 -8.50
CA SER A 293 -8.88 9.77 -8.26
C SER A 293 -9.26 8.29 -8.33
N ALA A 294 -8.29 7.46 -8.69
CA ALA A 294 -8.30 6.03 -8.44
C ALA A 294 -7.45 5.74 -7.18
N HIS A 295 -7.06 4.47 -7.01
CA HIS A 295 -6.41 3.98 -5.79
C HIS A 295 -5.13 4.72 -5.39
N PHE A 296 -4.33 5.19 -6.36
CA PHE A 296 -3.10 5.95 -6.10
C PHE A 296 -3.39 7.46 -6.03
N ILE A 297 -4.04 7.90 -4.94
CA ILE A 297 -4.45 9.29 -4.72
C ILE A 297 -3.27 10.26 -4.89
N MET A 298 -2.07 9.89 -4.40
CA MET A 298 -0.87 10.70 -4.48
C MET A 298 -0.37 10.94 -5.91
N LEU A 299 -0.75 10.07 -6.85
CA LEU A 299 -0.41 10.18 -8.27
C LEU A 299 -1.51 10.87 -9.09
N ASP A 300 -2.76 10.62 -8.76
CA ASP A 300 -3.90 11.16 -9.51
C ASP A 300 -4.26 12.58 -9.07
N GLN A 301 -4.18 12.86 -7.77
CA GLN A 301 -4.56 14.15 -7.17
C GLN A 301 -3.44 14.68 -6.25
N PRO A 302 -2.21 14.89 -6.75
CA PRO A 302 -1.05 15.23 -5.91
C PRO A 302 -1.23 16.52 -5.10
N ALA A 303 -1.90 17.53 -5.66
CA ALA A 303 -2.14 18.78 -4.96
C ALA A 303 -3.16 18.63 -3.81
N ALA A 304 -4.26 17.91 -4.07
CA ALA A 304 -5.27 17.63 -3.05
C ALA A 304 -4.68 16.74 -1.95
N PHE A 305 -3.94 15.70 -2.34
CA PHE A 305 -3.26 14.82 -1.39
C PHE A 305 -2.27 15.58 -0.50
N ALA A 306 -1.44 16.45 -1.07
CA ALA A 306 -0.50 17.28 -0.34
C ALA A 306 -1.19 18.23 0.65
N ALA A 307 -2.33 18.83 0.26
CA ALA A 307 -3.12 19.68 1.15
C ALA A 307 -3.65 18.89 2.37
N GLU A 308 -4.13 17.64 2.15
CA GLU A 308 -4.58 16.78 3.23
C GLU A 308 -3.43 16.35 4.16
N VAL A 309 -2.26 16.04 3.59
CA VAL A 309 -1.08 15.70 4.39
C VAL A 309 -0.61 16.89 5.22
N ASN A 310 -0.60 18.11 4.66
CA ASN A 310 -0.24 19.30 5.43
C ASN A 310 -1.22 19.52 6.60
N ALA A 311 -2.53 19.45 6.36
CA ALA A 311 -3.54 19.56 7.40
C ALA A 311 -3.47 18.43 8.46
N PHE A 312 -3.01 17.26 8.06
CA PHE A 312 -2.79 16.12 8.95
C PHE A 312 -1.55 16.31 9.83
N LEU A 313 -0.49 16.97 9.33
CA LEU A 313 0.76 17.18 10.07
C LEU A 313 0.71 18.37 11.03
N GLU A 314 -0.22 19.30 10.86
CA GLU A 314 -0.54 20.40 11.78
C GLU A 314 -1.29 19.91 13.03
#